data_b947038dabc7b260f680e164e9e4bca5
#
_entry.id   b947038dabc7b260f680e164e9e4bca5
#
_cell.length_a   1.000
_cell.length_b   1.000
_cell.length_c   1.000
_cell.angle_alpha   90.00
_cell.angle_beta   90.00
_cell.angle_gamma   90.00
#
_symmetry.space_group_name_H-M   'P 1'
#
loop_
_entity.id
_entity.type
_entity.pdbx_description
1 polymer ?
#
loop_
_entity_poly.entity_id
_entity_poly.type
_entity_poly.pdbx_seq_one_letter_code
_entity_poly.pdbx_strand_id
1 'polypeptide(L)'
;MIGVLVDRRYEIVKVLGKGAFGQTFLARDMKRPGHPYCVIKQLHYFSNNPKAIEHARRLFKKEAEILEKLGHHEQIPTLLADLEDGQEFYLVEQFVPGQSLASEIGAGMPWTEEQVIQLLAEVLNVLAFVHSQGVIHRDLKPGNLMRRESDGKIILIDFGAVKELGTQIAQGQNAPTIAIGTPGYMAFEQFNGQPQFNSDIYALGVTAIQALLGLAPEAVSSLRDPASTPPGEVVWRDRKPVSSGLANILDKMVMADCRQRYQSANEVLADLNQLGAEGILANASATTIVNTLPPTQPPALRTQS
;
A
#
# COMPACT_ATOMS: atom_id res chain seq x y z
N MET A 1 -18.04 18.15 15.04
CA MET A 1 -17.94 16.81 15.67
C MET A 1 -16.81 16.66 16.72
N ILE A 2 -15.81 17.54 16.78
CA ILE A 2 -14.78 17.47 17.84
C ILE A 2 -15.45 17.60 19.22
N GLY A 3 -15.09 16.77 20.18
CA GLY A 3 -15.69 16.66 21.51
C GLY A 3 -17.02 15.87 21.56
N VAL A 4 -17.50 15.35 20.42
CA VAL A 4 -18.70 14.51 20.38
C VAL A 4 -18.34 13.09 20.77
N LEU A 5 -19.19 12.44 21.57
CA LEU A 5 -19.08 11.03 21.93
C LEU A 5 -19.88 10.16 20.94
N VAL A 6 -19.20 9.32 20.19
CA VAL A 6 -19.81 8.26 19.38
C VAL A 6 -20.07 7.07 20.31
N ASP A 7 -21.27 6.50 20.26
CA ASP A 7 -21.73 5.38 21.09
C ASP A 7 -21.49 5.61 22.62
N ARG A 8 -21.53 6.86 23.09
CA ARG A 8 -21.24 7.20 24.49
C ARG A 8 -19.91 6.63 25.02
N ARG A 9 -18.99 6.35 24.10
CA ARG A 9 -17.69 5.70 24.39
C ARG A 9 -16.52 6.39 23.74
N TYR A 10 -16.61 6.78 22.48
CA TYR A 10 -15.48 7.27 21.71
C TYR A 10 -15.55 8.78 21.53
N GLU A 11 -14.66 9.52 22.22
CA GLU A 11 -14.58 10.98 22.11
C GLU A 11 -13.76 11.37 20.87
N ILE A 12 -14.37 12.09 19.92
CA ILE A 12 -13.68 12.58 18.74
C ILE A 12 -12.74 13.71 19.11
N VAL A 13 -11.45 13.53 18.84
CA VAL A 13 -10.36 14.49 19.15
C VAL A 13 -10.00 15.33 17.94
N LYS A 14 -9.89 14.71 16.75
CA LYS A 14 -9.39 15.38 15.54
C LYS A 14 -9.93 14.70 14.28
N VAL A 15 -10.16 15.46 13.23
CA VAL A 15 -10.38 14.94 11.86
C VAL A 15 -9.02 14.56 11.28
N LEU A 16 -8.87 13.31 10.82
CA LEU A 16 -7.68 12.81 10.15
C LEU A 16 -7.80 12.92 8.63
N GLY A 17 -9.03 12.71 8.10
CA GLY A 17 -9.27 12.78 6.67
C GLY A 17 -10.75 12.89 6.34
N LYS A 18 -11.03 13.36 5.12
CA LYS A 18 -12.38 13.43 4.55
C LYS A 18 -12.32 12.88 3.14
N GLY A 19 -13.14 11.88 2.86
CA GLY A 19 -13.25 11.23 1.56
C GLY A 19 -14.65 11.34 0.98
N ALA A 20 -14.83 10.82 -0.22
CA ALA A 20 -16.13 10.81 -0.91
C ALA A 20 -17.21 10.01 -0.16
N PHE A 21 -16.81 9.02 0.64
CA PHE A 21 -17.72 8.07 1.29
C PHE A 21 -17.77 8.21 2.81
N GLY A 22 -17.09 9.21 3.39
CA GLY A 22 -17.10 9.39 4.83
C GLY A 22 -15.95 10.21 5.37
N GLN A 23 -15.79 10.16 6.68
CA GLN A 23 -14.74 10.89 7.40
C GLN A 23 -14.00 9.95 8.34
N THR A 24 -12.70 10.22 8.51
CA THR A 24 -11.83 9.49 9.44
C THR A 24 -11.42 10.42 10.57
N PHE A 25 -11.55 9.94 11.80
CA PHE A 25 -11.27 10.70 13.01
C PHE A 25 -10.25 9.98 13.89
N LEU A 26 -9.42 10.76 14.59
CA LEU A 26 -8.74 10.33 15.79
C LEU A 26 -9.73 10.48 16.94
N ALA A 27 -9.87 9.44 17.77
CA ALA A 27 -10.74 9.43 18.95
C ALA A 27 -10.04 8.82 20.15
N ARG A 28 -10.64 8.99 21.33
CA ARG A 28 -10.23 8.32 22.57
C ARG A 28 -11.31 7.35 23.03
N ASP A 29 -10.92 6.15 23.43
CA ASP A 29 -11.83 5.18 24.04
C ASP A 29 -12.01 5.50 25.53
N MET A 30 -13.06 6.21 25.87
CA MET A 30 -13.31 6.69 27.24
C MET A 30 -13.70 5.58 28.23
N LYS A 31 -14.03 4.37 27.75
CA LYS A 31 -14.35 3.20 28.58
C LYS A 31 -13.14 2.32 28.91
N ARG A 32 -12.00 2.54 28.26
CA ARG A 32 -10.75 1.80 28.55
C ARG A 32 -9.85 2.60 29.49
N PRO A 33 -9.16 1.94 30.46
CA PRO A 33 -8.17 2.60 31.30
C PRO A 33 -7.10 3.30 30.45
N GLY A 34 -6.73 4.53 30.85
CA GLY A 34 -5.77 5.35 30.11
C GLY A 34 -6.30 6.03 28.87
N HIS A 35 -7.57 5.84 28.53
CA HIS A 35 -8.25 6.46 27.37
C HIS A 35 -7.41 6.39 26.09
N PRO A 36 -7.03 5.16 25.62
CA PRO A 36 -6.15 5.00 24.47
C PRO A 36 -6.76 5.60 23.21
N TYR A 37 -5.91 6.06 22.30
CA TYR A 37 -6.33 6.53 20.99
C TYR A 37 -6.82 5.37 20.12
N CYS A 38 -7.81 5.66 19.30
CA CYS A 38 -8.33 4.81 18.22
C CYS A 38 -8.64 5.66 17.01
N VAL A 39 -8.82 5.01 15.86
CA VAL A 39 -9.28 5.63 14.62
C VAL A 39 -10.74 5.25 14.41
N ILE A 40 -11.58 6.24 14.11
CA ILE A 40 -12.98 6.02 13.75
C ILE A 40 -13.16 6.39 12.28
N LYS A 41 -13.60 5.44 11.48
CA LYS A 41 -14.03 5.66 10.10
C LYS A 41 -15.55 5.72 10.08
N GLN A 42 -16.08 6.91 9.87
CA GLN A 42 -17.51 7.16 9.70
C GLN A 42 -17.86 7.04 8.22
N LEU A 43 -18.84 6.22 7.94
CA LEU A 43 -19.35 6.01 6.59
C LEU A 43 -20.73 6.66 6.49
N HIS A 44 -20.84 7.64 5.59
CA HIS A 44 -22.10 8.32 5.34
C HIS A 44 -22.87 7.59 4.25
N TYR A 45 -24.07 7.20 4.59
CA TYR A 45 -24.98 6.61 3.65
C TYR A 45 -26.28 7.43 3.53
N PHE A 46 -26.38 8.22 2.46
CA PHE A 46 -27.55 9.04 2.18
C PHE A 46 -28.50 8.34 1.23
N SER A 47 -29.49 7.60 1.75
CA SER A 47 -30.57 7.07 0.96
C SER A 47 -31.85 6.95 1.80
N ASN A 48 -32.97 7.33 1.19
CA ASN A 48 -34.30 7.08 1.77
C ASN A 48 -34.90 5.73 1.32
N ASN A 49 -34.15 4.94 0.53
CA ASN A 49 -34.62 3.64 0.06
C ASN A 49 -34.23 2.55 1.07
N PRO A 50 -35.21 1.89 1.74
CA PRO A 50 -34.94 0.85 2.74
C PRO A 50 -34.08 -0.31 2.21
N LYS A 51 -34.28 -0.74 0.96
CA LYS A 51 -33.49 -1.81 0.34
C LYS A 51 -32.03 -1.41 0.16
N ALA A 52 -31.78 -0.15 -0.14
CA ALA A 52 -30.45 0.37 -0.30
C ALA A 52 -29.71 0.50 1.05
N ILE A 53 -30.42 0.92 2.11
CA ILE A 53 -29.88 0.95 3.49
C ILE A 53 -29.51 -0.46 3.95
N GLU A 54 -30.41 -1.43 3.73
CA GLU A 54 -30.16 -2.84 4.11
C GLU A 54 -28.94 -3.42 3.35
N HIS A 55 -28.81 -3.07 2.07
CA HIS A 55 -27.63 -3.48 1.30
C HIS A 55 -26.33 -2.86 1.85
N ALA A 56 -26.34 -1.56 2.18
CA ALA A 56 -25.22 -0.89 2.81
C ALA A 56 -24.83 -1.55 4.14
N ARG A 57 -25.82 -1.83 5.00
CA ARG A 57 -25.59 -2.52 6.28
C ARG A 57 -24.89 -3.87 6.07
N ARG A 58 -25.33 -4.67 5.10
CA ARG A 58 -24.74 -5.98 4.81
C ARG A 58 -23.29 -5.88 4.35
N LEU A 59 -22.97 -4.91 3.48
CA LEU A 59 -21.60 -4.69 3.01
C LEU A 59 -20.71 -4.18 4.15
N PHE A 60 -21.21 -3.28 4.98
CA PHE A 60 -20.51 -2.79 6.17
C PHE A 60 -20.15 -3.95 7.13
N LYS A 61 -21.13 -4.83 7.42
CA LYS A 61 -20.90 -6.02 8.25
C LYS A 61 -19.84 -6.94 7.65
N LYS A 62 -19.90 -7.16 6.34
CA LYS A 62 -18.90 -7.96 5.63
C LYS A 62 -17.49 -7.36 5.73
N GLU A 63 -17.38 -6.03 5.69
CA GLU A 63 -16.10 -5.36 5.87
C GLU A 63 -15.58 -5.53 7.30
N ALA A 64 -16.43 -5.33 8.30
CA ALA A 64 -16.05 -5.56 9.70
C ALA A 64 -15.55 -7.00 9.91
N GLU A 65 -16.24 -8.01 9.34
CA GLU A 65 -15.80 -9.42 9.37
C GLU A 65 -14.41 -9.62 8.71
N ILE A 66 -14.15 -8.95 7.58
CA ILE A 66 -12.86 -9.02 6.92
C ILE A 66 -11.77 -8.38 7.79
N LEU A 67 -12.01 -7.19 8.33
CA LEU A 67 -11.05 -6.50 9.20
C LEU A 67 -10.77 -7.27 10.48
N GLU A 68 -11.80 -7.88 11.10
CA GLU A 68 -11.63 -8.76 12.25
C GLU A 68 -10.71 -9.94 11.92
N LYS A 69 -10.94 -10.60 10.78
CA LYS A 69 -10.11 -11.71 10.32
C LYS A 69 -8.67 -11.31 10.02
N LEU A 70 -8.45 -10.14 9.41
CA LEU A 70 -7.13 -9.63 9.05
C LEU A 70 -6.37 -9.02 10.23
N GLY A 71 -7.07 -8.50 11.24
CA GLY A 71 -6.49 -7.80 12.40
C GLY A 71 -5.63 -8.66 13.32
N HIS A 72 -5.46 -9.96 13.05
CA HIS A 72 -4.50 -10.83 13.70
C HIS A 72 -3.06 -10.66 13.18
N HIS A 73 -2.87 -9.95 12.07
CA HIS A 73 -1.54 -9.67 11.52
C HIS A 73 -0.96 -8.40 12.14
N GLU A 74 0.30 -8.45 12.61
CA GLU A 74 0.97 -7.34 13.31
C GLU A 74 1.11 -6.04 12.48
N GLN A 75 1.02 -6.13 11.17
CA GLN A 75 1.12 -5.02 10.22
C GLN A 75 -0.24 -4.60 9.64
N ILE A 76 -1.34 -4.96 10.30
CA ILE A 76 -2.71 -4.54 9.96
C ILE A 76 -3.38 -4.06 11.24
N PRO A 77 -4.02 -2.88 11.26
CA PRO A 77 -4.72 -2.40 12.45
C PRO A 77 -5.85 -3.36 12.86
N THR A 78 -5.93 -3.67 14.15
CA THR A 78 -7.02 -4.50 14.69
C THR A 78 -8.33 -3.73 14.68
N LEU A 79 -9.43 -4.37 14.27
CA LEU A 79 -10.77 -3.86 14.46
C LEU A 79 -11.10 -3.89 15.97
N LEU A 80 -11.55 -2.78 16.53
CA LEU A 80 -11.90 -2.64 17.95
C LEU A 80 -13.41 -2.68 18.18
N ALA A 81 -14.18 -2.17 17.22
CA ALA A 81 -15.63 -2.21 17.20
C ALA A 81 -16.20 -1.89 15.81
N ASP A 82 -17.37 -2.38 15.53
CA ASP A 82 -18.27 -1.93 14.46
C ASP A 82 -19.56 -1.41 15.07
N LEU A 83 -19.99 -0.22 14.70
CA LEU A 83 -21.12 0.48 15.33
C LEU A 83 -22.07 1.01 14.26
N GLU A 84 -23.36 1.03 14.61
CA GLU A 84 -24.40 1.64 13.80
C GLU A 84 -25.20 2.62 14.68
N ASP A 85 -25.32 3.88 14.22
CA ASP A 85 -26.11 4.91 14.89
C ASP A 85 -27.00 5.62 13.85
N GLY A 86 -28.29 5.30 13.83
CA GLY A 86 -29.23 5.77 12.81
C GLY A 86 -28.89 5.25 11.41
N GLN A 87 -28.44 6.14 10.54
CA GLN A 87 -27.96 5.81 9.17
C GLN A 87 -26.45 5.92 9.03
N GLU A 88 -25.75 6.10 10.13
CA GLU A 88 -24.31 6.25 10.17
C GLU A 88 -23.67 4.92 10.60
N PHE A 89 -22.63 4.52 9.89
CA PHE A 89 -21.87 3.33 10.19
C PHE A 89 -20.45 3.76 10.62
N TYR A 90 -19.92 3.11 11.66
CA TYR A 90 -18.61 3.44 12.22
C TYR A 90 -17.77 2.17 12.38
N LEU A 91 -16.57 2.16 11.78
CA LEU A 91 -15.53 1.19 12.11
C LEU A 91 -14.55 1.85 13.06
N VAL A 92 -14.28 1.20 14.17
CA VAL A 92 -13.28 1.65 15.15
C VAL A 92 -12.08 0.73 15.06
N GLU A 93 -10.93 1.28 14.72
CA GLU A 93 -9.69 0.54 14.50
C GLU A 93 -8.60 1.01 15.46
N GLN A 94 -7.62 0.16 15.66
CA GLN A 94 -6.39 0.49 16.41
C GLN A 94 -5.73 1.72 15.80
N PHE A 95 -5.39 2.70 16.63
CA PHE A 95 -4.53 3.80 16.20
C PHE A 95 -3.08 3.33 16.08
N VAL A 96 -2.46 3.58 14.95
CA VAL A 96 -1.05 3.31 14.68
C VAL A 96 -0.28 4.64 14.76
N PRO A 97 0.55 4.86 15.80
CA PRO A 97 1.46 6.00 15.83
C PRO A 97 2.48 5.89 14.69
N GLY A 98 2.61 6.94 13.90
CA GLY A 98 3.52 6.95 12.76
C GLY A 98 3.11 7.94 11.68
N GLN A 99 3.75 7.83 10.52
CA GLN A 99 3.49 8.71 9.39
C GLN A 99 3.14 7.89 8.14
N SER A 100 2.26 8.45 7.32
CA SER A 100 1.96 7.87 6.00
C SER A 100 3.17 8.01 5.08
N LEU A 101 3.45 6.97 4.27
CA LEU A 101 4.48 7.05 3.23
C LEU A 101 4.20 8.13 2.18
N ALA A 102 2.98 8.67 2.10
CA ALA A 102 2.70 9.84 1.26
C ALA A 102 3.50 11.08 1.68
N SER A 103 3.94 11.18 2.94
CA SER A 103 4.82 12.25 3.41
C SER A 103 6.29 12.02 3.07
N GLU A 104 6.69 10.77 2.79
CA GLU A 104 8.06 10.39 2.44
C GLU A 104 8.24 10.29 0.91
N ILE A 105 7.26 9.73 0.22
CA ILE A 105 7.25 9.51 -1.23
C ILE A 105 6.62 10.73 -1.92
N GLY A 106 7.27 11.29 -2.91
CA GLY A 106 6.74 12.43 -3.65
C GLY A 106 7.19 13.80 -3.14
N ALA A 107 8.09 13.84 -2.16
CA ALA A 107 8.71 15.09 -1.70
C ALA A 107 9.82 15.63 -2.64
N GLY A 108 9.91 15.12 -3.88
CA GLY A 108 10.96 15.44 -4.83
C GLY A 108 12.31 14.78 -4.54
N MET A 109 12.37 13.90 -3.54
CA MET A 109 13.57 13.11 -3.20
C MET A 109 13.36 11.65 -3.63
N PRO A 110 14.03 11.21 -4.70
CA PRO A 110 13.99 9.82 -5.14
C PRO A 110 14.58 8.87 -4.11
N TRP A 111 13.90 7.73 -3.88
CA TRP A 111 14.41 6.67 -3.03
C TRP A 111 15.54 5.89 -3.70
N THR A 112 16.38 5.24 -2.90
CA THR A 112 17.39 4.29 -3.39
C THR A 112 16.75 2.95 -3.75
N GLU A 113 17.48 2.11 -4.50
CA GLU A 113 17.02 0.76 -4.83
C GLU A 113 16.79 -0.08 -3.56
N GLU A 114 17.70 0.02 -2.59
CA GLU A 114 17.62 -0.71 -1.33
C GLU A 114 16.35 -0.34 -0.54
N GLN A 115 16.01 0.95 -0.49
CA GLN A 115 14.78 1.42 0.17
C GLN A 115 13.53 0.87 -0.51
N VAL A 116 13.55 0.80 -1.84
CA VAL A 116 12.42 0.25 -2.61
C VAL A 116 12.33 -1.26 -2.47
N ILE A 117 13.45 -1.99 -2.51
CA ILE A 117 13.49 -3.44 -2.28
C ILE A 117 12.93 -3.76 -0.88
N GLN A 118 13.33 -2.99 0.14
CA GLN A 118 12.82 -3.16 1.50
C GLN A 118 11.31 -2.91 1.57
N LEU A 119 10.82 -1.82 0.97
CA LEU A 119 9.38 -1.53 0.91
C LEU A 119 8.61 -2.68 0.24
N LEU A 120 9.09 -3.15 -0.91
CA LEU A 120 8.47 -4.25 -1.63
C LEU A 120 8.42 -5.51 -0.79
N ALA A 121 9.53 -5.91 -0.16
CA ALA A 121 9.60 -7.10 0.67
C ALA A 121 8.63 -7.02 1.85
N GLU A 122 8.59 -5.89 2.57
CA GLU A 122 7.68 -5.71 3.71
C GLU A 122 6.20 -5.77 3.30
N VAL A 123 5.81 -5.01 2.27
CA VAL A 123 4.39 -4.94 1.84
C VAL A 123 3.93 -6.24 1.19
N LEU A 124 4.78 -6.90 0.39
CA LEU A 124 4.45 -8.18 -0.25
C LEU A 124 4.22 -9.30 0.78
N ASN A 125 4.95 -9.32 1.91
CA ASN A 125 4.70 -10.28 2.98
C ASN A 125 3.31 -10.08 3.59
N VAL A 126 2.89 -8.82 3.82
CA VAL A 126 1.52 -8.52 4.30
C VAL A 126 0.48 -8.91 3.24
N LEU A 127 0.74 -8.60 1.96
CA LEU A 127 -0.17 -8.97 0.87
C LEU A 127 -0.31 -10.47 0.69
N ALA A 128 0.77 -11.25 0.84
CA ALA A 128 0.71 -12.71 0.80
C ALA A 128 -0.27 -13.25 1.87
N PHE A 129 -0.23 -12.70 3.07
CA PHE A 129 -1.19 -13.03 4.12
C PHE A 129 -2.62 -12.60 3.72
N VAL A 130 -2.84 -11.36 3.33
CA VAL A 130 -4.15 -10.81 2.95
C VAL A 130 -4.77 -11.63 1.82
N HIS A 131 -4.00 -11.93 0.77
CA HIS A 131 -4.45 -12.74 -0.37
C HIS A 131 -4.75 -14.20 0.03
N SER A 132 -4.00 -14.78 0.97
CA SER A 132 -4.28 -16.11 1.51
C SER A 132 -5.64 -16.20 2.23
N GLN A 133 -6.12 -15.05 2.75
CA GLN A 133 -7.44 -14.92 3.36
C GLN A 133 -8.56 -14.66 2.33
N GLY A 134 -8.24 -14.62 1.03
CA GLY A 134 -9.19 -14.36 -0.05
C GLY A 134 -9.59 -12.89 -0.18
N VAL A 135 -8.79 -11.96 0.37
CA VAL A 135 -9.06 -10.53 0.36
C VAL A 135 -8.15 -9.81 -0.63
N ILE A 136 -8.68 -8.85 -1.37
CA ILE A 136 -7.94 -7.92 -2.23
C ILE A 136 -8.03 -6.54 -1.60
N HIS A 137 -6.91 -5.82 -1.47
CA HIS A 137 -6.86 -4.51 -0.82
C HIS A 137 -7.54 -3.40 -1.65
N ARG A 138 -7.31 -3.40 -2.96
CA ARG A 138 -7.93 -2.53 -3.99
C ARG A 138 -7.58 -1.03 -3.96
N ASP A 139 -6.88 -0.53 -2.96
CA ASP A 139 -6.47 0.89 -2.87
C ASP A 139 -5.04 1.05 -2.33
N LEU A 140 -4.12 0.21 -2.80
CA LEU A 140 -2.71 0.37 -2.47
C LEU A 140 -2.15 1.64 -3.08
N LYS A 141 -1.55 2.46 -2.21
CA LYS A 141 -0.88 3.73 -2.54
C LYS A 141 -0.09 4.21 -1.34
N PRO A 142 0.84 5.17 -1.48
CA PRO A 142 1.61 5.68 -0.33
C PRO A 142 0.76 6.16 0.85
N GLY A 143 -0.44 6.72 0.57
CA GLY A 143 -1.36 7.20 1.60
C GLY A 143 -1.92 6.11 2.52
N ASN A 144 -1.96 4.86 2.05
CA ASN A 144 -2.49 3.70 2.77
C ASN A 144 -1.39 2.77 3.33
N LEU A 145 -0.14 3.24 3.30
CA LEU A 145 1.03 2.61 3.90
C LEU A 145 1.55 3.53 5.01
N MET A 146 1.50 3.07 6.26
CA MET A 146 1.97 3.83 7.42
C MET A 146 3.30 3.27 7.90
N ARG A 147 4.30 4.12 8.09
CA ARG A 147 5.52 3.73 8.81
C ARG A 147 5.27 3.88 10.32
N ARG A 148 5.23 2.76 11.03
CA ARG A 148 5.00 2.75 12.49
C ARG A 148 6.20 3.34 13.22
N GLU A 149 5.93 4.26 14.15
CA GLU A 149 6.97 5.02 14.87
C GLU A 149 7.85 4.12 15.76
N SER A 150 7.28 3.07 16.35
CA SER A 150 7.97 2.25 17.34
C SER A 150 9.07 1.34 16.78
N ASP A 151 8.96 0.89 15.53
CA ASP A 151 9.85 -0.12 14.93
C ASP A 151 10.13 0.10 13.44
N GLY A 152 9.55 1.14 12.82
CA GLY A 152 9.73 1.45 11.41
C GLY A 152 9.01 0.53 10.42
N LYS A 153 8.29 -0.50 10.89
CA LYS A 153 7.55 -1.42 10.02
C LYS A 153 6.43 -0.72 9.26
N ILE A 154 6.17 -1.18 8.06
CA ILE A 154 5.06 -0.69 7.25
C ILE A 154 3.76 -1.37 7.68
N ILE A 155 2.77 -0.58 8.03
CA ILE A 155 1.42 -1.01 8.39
C ILE A 155 0.50 -0.71 7.23
N LEU A 156 -0.25 -1.70 6.79
CA LEU A 156 -1.22 -1.60 5.70
C LEU A 156 -2.58 -1.18 6.28
N ILE A 157 -3.08 -0.02 5.85
CA ILE A 157 -4.34 0.56 6.33
C ILE A 157 -5.33 0.74 5.18
N ASP A 158 -6.60 0.99 5.50
CA ASP A 158 -7.65 1.35 4.54
C ASP A 158 -7.92 0.29 3.45
N PHE A 159 -8.38 -0.89 3.84
CA PHE A 159 -8.89 -1.89 2.91
C PHE A 159 -10.08 -1.34 2.12
N GLY A 160 -10.01 -1.43 0.79
CA GLY A 160 -10.97 -0.78 -0.11
C GLY A 160 -12.37 -1.44 -0.19
N ALA A 161 -12.71 -2.35 0.72
CA ALA A 161 -14.01 -3.03 0.74
C ALA A 161 -15.16 -2.03 0.98
N VAL A 162 -14.97 -0.97 1.80
CA VAL A 162 -15.94 0.12 1.99
C VAL A 162 -16.19 0.92 0.71
N LYS A 163 -15.18 1.01 -0.15
CA LYS A 163 -15.32 1.72 -1.42
C LYS A 163 -16.21 0.94 -2.41
N GLU A 164 -16.28 -0.38 -2.30
CA GLU A 164 -17.24 -1.22 -3.02
C GLU A 164 -18.69 -0.81 -2.70
N LEU A 165 -18.96 -0.46 -1.45
CA LEU A 165 -20.23 0.11 -0.98
C LEU A 165 -20.64 1.35 -1.80
N GLY A 166 -19.77 2.33 -1.88
CA GLY A 166 -20.05 3.58 -2.59
C GLY A 166 -20.34 3.39 -4.08
N THR A 167 -19.66 2.43 -4.71
CA THR A 167 -19.79 2.15 -6.15
C THR A 167 -21.07 1.38 -6.48
N GLN A 168 -21.43 0.36 -5.71
CA GLN A 168 -22.67 -0.40 -5.92
C GLN A 168 -23.92 0.42 -5.60
N ILE A 169 -23.82 1.37 -4.69
CA ILE A 169 -24.91 2.27 -4.30
C ILE A 169 -25.15 3.36 -5.35
N ALA A 170 -24.09 3.91 -5.94
CA ALA A 170 -24.19 4.85 -7.05
C ALA A 170 -24.80 4.21 -8.32
N GLN A 171 -24.78 2.87 -8.42
CA GLN A 171 -25.35 2.10 -9.54
C GLN A 171 -26.87 1.91 -9.49
N GLY A 172 -27.58 2.53 -8.52
CA GLY A 172 -29.03 2.63 -8.58
C GLY A 172 -29.49 3.31 -9.87
N GLN A 173 -29.71 2.50 -10.93
CA GLN A 173 -30.26 2.86 -12.23
C GLN A 173 -29.47 3.92 -13.02
N ASN A 174 -28.58 3.46 -13.94
CA ASN A 174 -27.91 4.26 -15.00
C ASN A 174 -26.76 5.21 -14.60
N ALA A 175 -26.08 5.01 -13.47
CA ALA A 175 -24.84 5.72 -13.20
C ALA A 175 -23.63 4.94 -13.78
N PRO A 176 -22.60 5.64 -14.35
CA PRO A 176 -21.39 4.98 -14.79
C PRO A 176 -20.70 4.28 -13.61
N THR A 177 -20.13 3.10 -13.85
CA THR A 177 -19.37 2.35 -12.85
C THR A 177 -18.28 3.24 -12.29
N ILE A 178 -18.41 3.66 -11.03
CA ILE A 178 -17.35 4.43 -10.36
C ILE A 178 -16.25 3.44 -10.01
N ALA A 179 -15.10 3.57 -10.65
CA ALA A 179 -13.93 2.74 -10.39
C ALA A 179 -13.45 2.95 -8.93
N ILE A 180 -13.30 1.83 -8.21
CA ILE A 180 -12.83 1.84 -6.81
C ILE A 180 -11.32 1.87 -6.79
N GLY A 181 -10.72 2.87 -6.16
CA GLY A 181 -9.29 3.05 -6.02
C GLY A 181 -8.85 4.47 -6.38
N THR A 182 -7.56 4.70 -6.37
CA THR A 182 -6.96 6.00 -6.69
C THR A 182 -6.45 6.00 -8.13
N PRO A 183 -6.95 6.90 -9.02
CA PRO A 183 -6.40 7.05 -10.36
C PRO A 183 -4.87 7.17 -10.31
N GLY A 184 -4.19 6.54 -11.26
CA GLY A 184 -2.73 6.47 -11.29
C GLY A 184 -2.17 5.16 -10.72
N TYR A 185 -2.72 4.63 -9.61
CA TYR A 185 -2.27 3.35 -9.02
C TYR A 185 -3.13 2.15 -9.44
N MET A 186 -4.35 2.39 -9.90
CA MET A 186 -5.34 1.36 -10.17
C MET A 186 -5.01 0.57 -11.44
N ALA A 187 -5.04 -0.74 -11.38
CA ALA A 187 -4.91 -1.62 -12.55
C ALA A 187 -6.16 -1.56 -13.45
N PHE A 188 -5.99 -1.84 -14.75
CA PHE A 188 -7.05 -1.72 -15.74
C PHE A 188 -8.23 -2.68 -15.48
N GLU A 189 -7.96 -3.92 -15.09
CA GLU A 189 -8.99 -4.89 -14.72
C GLU A 189 -9.82 -4.43 -13.52
N GLN A 190 -9.18 -3.76 -12.55
CA GLN A 190 -9.88 -3.19 -11.40
C GLN A 190 -10.75 -1.99 -11.81
N PHE A 191 -10.27 -1.16 -12.74
CA PHE A 191 -11.06 -0.06 -13.31
C PHE A 191 -12.34 -0.59 -13.99
N ASN A 192 -12.28 -1.76 -14.62
CA ASN A 192 -13.41 -2.45 -15.23
C ASN A 192 -14.28 -3.24 -14.24
N GLY A 193 -14.06 -3.10 -12.93
CA GLY A 193 -14.84 -3.77 -11.89
C GLY A 193 -14.50 -5.26 -11.68
N GLN A 194 -13.36 -5.71 -12.20
CA GLN A 194 -12.89 -7.10 -12.09
C GLN A 194 -11.53 -7.18 -11.36
N PRO A 195 -11.41 -6.68 -10.12
CA PRO A 195 -10.16 -6.71 -9.38
C PRO A 195 -9.69 -8.15 -9.16
N GLN A 196 -8.37 -8.36 -9.25
CA GLN A 196 -7.69 -9.63 -8.99
C GLN A 196 -6.63 -9.43 -7.90
N PHE A 197 -6.09 -10.51 -7.33
CA PHE A 197 -5.00 -10.40 -6.34
C PHE A 197 -3.79 -9.64 -6.91
N ASN A 198 -3.48 -9.85 -8.17
CA ASN A 198 -2.38 -9.15 -8.83
C ASN A 198 -2.69 -7.70 -9.23
N SER A 199 -3.91 -7.22 -9.01
CA SER A 199 -4.20 -5.76 -9.07
C SER A 199 -3.51 -5.01 -7.94
N ASP A 200 -3.39 -5.62 -6.74
CA ASP A 200 -2.61 -5.06 -5.64
C ASP A 200 -1.11 -5.06 -5.95
N ILE A 201 -0.60 -6.10 -6.64
CA ILE A 201 0.80 -6.17 -7.08
C ILE A 201 1.11 -5.03 -8.07
N TYR A 202 0.21 -4.75 -9.01
CA TYR A 202 0.32 -3.62 -9.92
C TYR A 202 0.40 -2.28 -9.15
N ALA A 203 -0.52 -2.04 -8.22
CA ALA A 203 -0.58 -0.81 -7.46
C ALA A 203 0.68 -0.61 -6.59
N LEU A 204 1.23 -1.68 -6.01
CA LEU A 204 2.50 -1.67 -5.28
C LEU A 204 3.69 -1.38 -6.22
N GLY A 205 3.71 -1.97 -7.41
CA GLY A 205 4.73 -1.70 -8.43
C GLY A 205 4.75 -0.22 -8.85
N VAL A 206 3.58 0.36 -9.09
CA VAL A 206 3.44 1.81 -9.38
C VAL A 206 3.92 2.66 -8.20
N THR A 207 3.59 2.27 -6.96
CA THR A 207 4.06 2.94 -5.73
C THR A 207 5.58 2.90 -5.62
N ALA A 208 6.19 1.76 -5.93
CA ALA A 208 7.65 1.59 -5.94
C ALA A 208 8.34 2.46 -7.00
N ILE A 209 7.79 2.50 -8.22
CA ILE A 209 8.28 3.37 -9.31
C ILE A 209 8.13 4.84 -8.92
N GLN A 210 7.02 5.23 -8.33
CA GLN A 210 6.82 6.59 -7.81
C GLN A 210 7.90 6.97 -6.80
N ALA A 211 8.23 6.09 -5.86
CA ALA A 211 9.27 6.31 -4.85
C ALA A 211 10.66 6.43 -5.50
N LEU A 212 11.00 5.54 -6.44
CA LEU A 212 12.26 5.60 -7.20
C LEU A 212 12.45 6.91 -7.94
N LEU A 213 11.38 7.44 -8.52
CA LEU A 213 11.41 8.66 -9.32
C LEU A 213 11.20 9.93 -8.49
N GLY A 214 10.79 9.81 -7.23
CA GLY A 214 10.42 10.95 -6.36
C GLY A 214 9.23 11.75 -6.88
N LEU A 215 8.28 11.10 -7.57
CA LEU A 215 7.14 11.77 -8.19
C LEU A 215 6.09 12.19 -7.17
N ALA A 216 5.55 13.39 -7.35
CA ALA A 216 4.35 13.83 -6.65
C ALA A 216 3.14 12.94 -7.06
N PRO A 217 2.14 12.74 -6.18
CA PRO A 217 0.98 11.87 -6.46
C PRO A 217 0.25 12.24 -7.75
N GLU A 218 0.15 13.54 -8.07
CA GLU A 218 -0.53 14.06 -9.26
C GLU A 218 0.19 13.66 -10.55
N ALA A 219 1.51 13.47 -10.47
CA ALA A 219 2.35 13.11 -11.61
C ALA A 219 2.34 11.61 -11.91
N VAL A 220 1.83 10.75 -11.01
CA VAL A 220 1.83 9.29 -11.18
C VAL A 220 1.06 8.86 -12.44
N SER A 221 -0.04 9.53 -12.74
CA SER A 221 -0.82 9.25 -13.96
C SER A 221 -0.03 9.47 -15.26
N SER A 222 1.01 10.32 -15.24
CA SER A 222 1.88 10.56 -16.40
C SER A 222 2.85 9.42 -16.72
N LEU A 223 2.92 8.41 -15.85
CA LEU A 223 3.67 7.19 -16.13
C LEU A 223 2.98 6.30 -17.18
N ARG A 224 1.69 6.51 -17.41
CA ARG A 224 0.93 5.70 -18.36
C ARG A 224 0.97 6.25 -19.77
N ASP A 225 1.32 5.42 -20.71
CA ASP A 225 1.21 5.76 -22.12
C ASP A 225 -0.23 5.54 -22.61
N PRO A 226 -0.96 6.63 -22.99
CA PRO A 226 -2.32 6.49 -23.50
C PRO A 226 -2.37 5.86 -24.91
N ALA A 227 -1.25 5.84 -25.64
CA ALA A 227 -1.14 5.28 -26.99
C ALA A 227 -0.71 3.82 -26.99
N SER A 228 -0.35 3.24 -25.85
CA SER A 228 0.07 1.84 -25.74
C SER A 228 -1.06 0.86 -26.08
N THR A 229 -0.70 -0.35 -26.48
CA THR A 229 -1.64 -1.44 -26.74
C THR A 229 -1.20 -2.69 -25.97
N PRO A 230 -1.90 -3.08 -24.87
CA PRO A 230 -3.11 -2.45 -24.29
C PRO A 230 -2.87 -1.05 -23.71
N PRO A 231 -3.91 -0.20 -23.62
CA PRO A 231 -3.77 1.14 -23.07
C PRO A 231 -3.33 1.11 -21.60
N GLY A 232 -2.44 2.06 -21.24
CA GLY A 232 -2.02 2.23 -19.85
C GLY A 232 -0.75 1.48 -19.45
N GLU A 233 0.08 1.09 -20.43
CA GLU A 233 1.44 0.61 -20.16
C GLU A 233 2.23 1.67 -19.36
N VAL A 234 2.97 1.21 -18.35
CA VAL A 234 3.77 2.09 -17.49
C VAL A 234 5.15 2.27 -18.10
N VAL A 235 5.48 3.51 -18.49
CA VAL A 235 6.76 3.89 -19.09
C VAL A 235 7.59 4.69 -18.08
N TRP A 236 8.71 4.13 -17.61
CA TRP A 236 9.49 4.72 -16.53
C TRP A 236 11.01 4.53 -16.62
N ARG A 237 11.50 3.48 -17.30
CA ARG A 237 12.93 3.08 -17.29
C ARG A 237 13.88 4.19 -17.72
N ASP A 238 13.51 4.99 -18.72
CA ASP A 238 14.36 6.09 -19.23
C ASP A 238 14.45 7.28 -18.27
N ARG A 239 13.65 7.31 -17.20
CA ARG A 239 13.61 8.42 -16.25
C ARG A 239 14.67 8.32 -15.15
N LYS A 240 15.14 7.12 -14.82
CA LYS A 240 16.18 6.89 -13.80
C LYS A 240 16.88 5.55 -14.05
N PRO A 241 18.22 5.52 -14.10
CA PRO A 241 18.97 4.28 -14.14
C PRO A 241 18.80 3.50 -12.82
N VAL A 242 18.47 2.21 -12.94
CA VAL A 242 18.37 1.23 -11.84
C VAL A 242 18.98 -0.08 -12.31
N SER A 243 19.31 -0.97 -11.37
CA SER A 243 19.79 -2.32 -11.70
C SER A 243 18.79 -3.07 -12.58
N SER A 244 19.32 -3.85 -13.53
CA SER A 244 18.46 -4.62 -14.45
C SER A 244 17.56 -5.61 -13.71
N GLY A 245 18.03 -6.18 -12.59
CA GLY A 245 17.25 -7.10 -11.79
C GLY A 245 16.01 -6.44 -11.20
N LEU A 246 16.17 -5.33 -10.48
CA LEU A 246 15.04 -4.58 -9.92
C LEU A 246 14.11 -4.05 -11.03
N ALA A 247 14.68 -3.53 -12.12
CA ALA A 247 13.90 -3.02 -13.23
C ALA A 247 13.00 -4.09 -13.85
N ASN A 248 13.50 -5.32 -14.05
CA ASN A 248 12.72 -6.42 -14.60
C ASN A 248 11.58 -6.86 -13.66
N ILE A 249 11.82 -6.85 -12.33
CA ILE A 249 10.79 -7.14 -11.35
C ILE A 249 9.68 -6.08 -11.41
N LEU A 250 10.04 -4.80 -11.40
CA LEU A 250 9.08 -3.71 -11.46
C LEU A 250 8.26 -3.71 -12.75
N ASP A 251 8.90 -3.92 -13.91
CA ASP A 251 8.16 -4.02 -15.18
C ASP A 251 7.14 -5.14 -15.16
N LYS A 252 7.53 -6.33 -14.67
CA LYS A 252 6.61 -7.46 -14.57
C LYS A 252 5.48 -7.20 -13.57
N MET A 253 5.73 -6.44 -12.49
CA MET A 253 4.68 -6.02 -11.55
C MET A 253 3.65 -5.10 -12.19
N VAL A 254 4.06 -4.21 -13.11
CA VAL A 254 3.18 -3.20 -13.71
C VAL A 254 2.72 -3.52 -15.13
N MET A 255 2.86 -4.77 -15.58
CA MET A 255 2.31 -5.21 -16.87
C MET A 255 0.84 -4.85 -16.97
N ALA A 256 0.42 -4.23 -18.09
CA ALA A 256 -0.97 -3.82 -18.30
C ALA A 256 -1.90 -5.04 -18.40
N ASP A 257 -1.48 -6.11 -19.10
CA ASP A 257 -2.18 -7.39 -19.10
C ASP A 257 -1.91 -8.16 -17.79
N CYS A 258 -2.94 -8.31 -16.95
CA CYS A 258 -2.84 -9.00 -15.66
C CYS A 258 -2.34 -10.46 -15.78
N ARG A 259 -2.53 -11.12 -16.94
CA ARG A 259 -2.06 -12.49 -17.18
C ARG A 259 -0.54 -12.59 -17.36
N GLN A 260 0.12 -11.51 -17.76
CA GLN A 260 1.58 -11.42 -17.95
C GLN A 260 2.28 -10.95 -16.66
N ARG A 261 1.51 -10.48 -15.69
CA ARG A 261 1.97 -10.00 -14.38
C ARG A 261 2.31 -11.18 -13.46
N TYR A 262 3.00 -10.95 -12.36
CA TYR A 262 3.08 -11.91 -11.26
C TYR A 262 1.67 -12.30 -10.81
N GLN A 263 1.44 -13.59 -10.54
CA GLN A 263 0.11 -14.08 -10.15
C GLN A 263 -0.06 -14.09 -8.63
N SER A 264 1.02 -14.02 -7.86
CA SER A 264 1.00 -13.97 -6.41
C SER A 264 2.10 -13.08 -5.84
N ALA A 265 1.89 -12.56 -4.62
CA ALA A 265 2.91 -11.83 -3.87
C ALA A 265 4.16 -12.70 -3.61
N ASN A 266 3.97 -14.00 -3.42
CA ASN A 266 5.07 -14.94 -3.19
C ASN A 266 6.00 -15.08 -4.40
N GLU A 267 5.49 -15.00 -5.62
CA GLU A 267 6.33 -15.01 -6.83
C GLU A 267 7.25 -13.78 -6.89
N VAL A 268 6.73 -12.60 -6.54
CA VAL A 268 7.55 -11.37 -6.49
C VAL A 268 8.61 -11.49 -5.39
N LEU A 269 8.24 -12.00 -4.21
CA LEU A 269 9.18 -12.22 -3.10
C LEU A 269 10.31 -13.19 -3.48
N ALA A 270 10.01 -14.24 -4.25
CA ALA A 270 11.03 -15.17 -4.71
C ALA A 270 12.08 -14.48 -5.61
N ASP A 271 11.64 -13.67 -6.58
CA ASP A 271 12.54 -12.94 -7.46
C ASP A 271 13.33 -11.85 -6.71
N LEU A 272 12.72 -11.16 -5.73
CA LEU A 272 13.43 -10.19 -4.87
C LEU A 272 14.51 -10.87 -4.01
N ASN A 273 14.25 -12.06 -3.47
CA ASN A 273 15.22 -12.83 -2.68
C ASN A 273 16.40 -13.29 -3.55
N GLN A 274 16.15 -13.70 -4.79
CA GLN A 274 17.19 -14.05 -5.73
C GLN A 274 18.09 -12.84 -6.05
N LEU A 275 17.50 -11.67 -6.29
CA LEU A 275 18.24 -10.42 -6.51
C LEU A 275 19.17 -10.09 -5.32
N GLY A 276 18.69 -10.25 -4.09
CA GLY A 276 19.49 -10.06 -2.87
C GLY A 276 20.65 -11.03 -2.77
N ALA A 277 20.45 -12.31 -3.12
CA ALA A 277 21.50 -13.33 -3.12
C ALA A 277 22.58 -13.06 -4.19
N GLU A 278 22.20 -12.65 -5.39
CA GLU A 278 23.13 -12.28 -6.46
C GLU A 278 23.97 -11.04 -6.09
N GLY A 279 23.37 -10.04 -5.43
CA GLY A 279 24.07 -8.86 -4.92
C GLY A 279 25.12 -9.20 -3.86
N ILE A 280 24.84 -10.14 -2.97
CA ILE A 280 25.80 -10.65 -1.96
C ILE A 280 26.96 -11.39 -2.65
N LEU A 281 26.68 -12.23 -3.64
CA LEU A 281 27.70 -12.96 -4.40
C LEU A 281 28.59 -12.01 -5.23
N ALA A 282 28.01 -10.98 -5.86
CA ALA A 282 28.75 -9.98 -6.60
C ALA A 282 29.71 -9.18 -5.70
N ASN A 283 29.27 -8.78 -4.51
CA ASN A 283 30.10 -8.09 -3.53
C ASN A 283 31.21 -8.97 -2.95
N ALA A 284 30.94 -10.27 -2.70
CA ALA A 284 31.95 -11.23 -2.25
C ALA A 284 33.04 -11.42 -3.32
N SER A 285 32.65 -11.50 -4.60
CA SER A 285 33.59 -11.64 -5.72
C SER A 285 34.46 -10.38 -5.91
N ALA A 286 33.88 -9.19 -5.75
CA ALA A 286 34.60 -7.92 -5.83
C ALA A 286 35.63 -7.78 -4.69
N THR A 287 35.32 -8.23 -3.49
CA THR A 287 36.23 -8.21 -2.33
C THR A 287 37.42 -9.17 -2.52
N THR A 288 37.21 -10.30 -3.21
CA THR A 288 38.27 -11.29 -3.48
C THR A 288 39.29 -10.78 -4.51
N ILE A 289 38.89 -9.94 -5.45
CA ILE A 289 39.80 -9.39 -6.49
C ILE A 289 40.74 -8.32 -5.93
N VAL A 290 40.38 -7.60 -4.88
CA VAL A 290 41.20 -6.54 -4.27
C VAL A 290 42.38 -7.13 -3.45
N ASN A 291 42.30 -8.38 -3.02
CA ASN A 291 43.32 -9.01 -2.15
C ASN A 291 44.42 -9.77 -2.91
N THR A 292 44.50 -9.67 -4.24
CA THR A 292 45.56 -10.34 -5.06
C THR A 292 46.57 -9.38 -5.65
N LEU A 293 46.99 -8.31 -4.95
CA LEU A 293 48.17 -7.55 -5.30
C LEU A 293 49.42 -8.31 -4.79
N PRO A 294 50.42 -8.60 -5.66
CA PRO A 294 51.64 -9.28 -5.26
C PRO A 294 52.45 -8.44 -4.26
N PRO A 295 53.16 -9.05 -3.30
CA PRO A 295 53.95 -8.33 -2.32
C PRO A 295 55.06 -7.54 -3.02
N THR A 296 55.12 -6.25 -2.77
CA THR A 296 56.24 -5.35 -3.17
C THR A 296 57.55 -5.85 -2.53
N GLN A 297 58.54 -6.17 -3.36
CA GLN A 297 59.90 -6.50 -2.91
C GLN A 297 60.54 -5.31 -2.18
N PRO A 298 61.25 -5.54 -1.05
CA PRO A 298 61.98 -4.49 -0.36
C PRO A 298 63.20 -4.05 -1.17
N PRO A 299 63.61 -2.76 -1.11
CA PRO A 299 64.78 -2.25 -1.84
C PRO A 299 66.08 -2.85 -1.32
N ALA A 300 66.97 -3.26 -2.25
CA ALA A 300 68.29 -3.79 -1.97
C ALA A 300 69.17 -2.76 -1.27
N LEU A 301 69.76 -3.11 -0.15
CA LEU A 301 70.81 -2.35 0.56
C LEU A 301 72.05 -2.24 -0.32
N ARG A 302 72.41 -1.03 -0.74
CA ARG A 302 73.74 -0.72 -1.31
C ARG A 302 74.77 -0.67 -0.18
N THR A 303 75.70 -1.61 -0.14
CA THR A 303 76.91 -1.54 0.61
C THR A 303 77.87 -0.57 -0.14
N GLN A 304 78.31 0.50 0.54
CA GLN A 304 79.39 1.30 0.14
C GLN A 304 80.69 0.72 0.73
N SER A 305 81.67 0.49 -0.11
CA SER A 305 83.08 0.28 0.24
C SER A 305 83.79 1.60 0.29
#